data_5d4edb7de43813c117807933f79c1a56
#
_entry.id   5d4edb7de43813c117807933f79c1a56
#
_cell.length_a   1.000
_cell.length_b   1.000
_cell.length_c   1.000
_cell.angle_alpha   90.00
_cell.angle_beta   90.00
_cell.angle_gamma   90.00
#
_symmetry.space_group_name_H-M   'P 1'
#
loop_
_entity.id
_entity.type
_entity.pdbx_description
1 polymer ?
#
loop_
_entity_poly.entity_id
_entity_poly.type
_entity_poly.pdbx_seq_one_letter_code
_entity_poly.pdbx_strand_id
1 'polypeptide(L)'
;RKVRRLTLAVSALVALFPAVAGCSDSGDNKPGATIPSTPANAEGRHGPFFPQCGGVSDQTVTELTRVTGLVNTAKNSVGCQWLAGGGILGPHFSFSWYRGSPIGRERKTEELSRASVEDINIDGHSGFIAIGNEPSLGDSLCEVGIQFSDDFIEWSVSFSQKPFPLPCDIAKELTRQSIANSK
;
A
#
# COMPACT_ATOMS: atom_id res chain seq x y z
N ARG A 1 56.86 16.94 -11.17
CA ARG A 1 55.42 16.80 -11.49
C ARG A 1 54.67 17.89 -10.73
N LYS A 2 54.12 18.90 -11.46
CA LYS A 2 53.45 20.08 -10.90
C LYS A 2 52.01 19.70 -10.50
N VAL A 3 51.67 19.86 -9.22
CA VAL A 3 50.32 19.78 -8.71
C VAL A 3 49.67 21.16 -8.86
N ARG A 4 48.65 21.29 -9.72
CA ARG A 4 47.84 22.50 -9.83
C ARG A 4 46.76 22.48 -8.74
N ARG A 5 46.86 23.45 -7.84
CA ARG A 5 45.82 23.75 -6.85
C ARG A 5 44.69 24.50 -7.56
N LEU A 6 43.50 23.92 -7.58
CA LEU A 6 42.27 24.57 -8.03
C LEU A 6 41.61 25.25 -6.82
N THR A 7 41.62 26.59 -6.83
CA THR A 7 40.87 27.40 -5.84
C THR A 7 39.41 27.51 -6.29
N LEU A 8 38.50 26.96 -5.48
CA LEU A 8 37.08 27.15 -5.64
C LEU A 8 36.64 28.45 -4.94
N ALA A 9 36.13 29.41 -5.71
CA ALA A 9 35.51 30.63 -5.23
C ALA A 9 34.06 30.29 -4.83
N VAL A 10 33.71 30.51 -3.57
CA VAL A 10 32.36 30.39 -3.04
C VAL A 10 31.67 31.75 -3.21
N SER A 11 30.72 31.85 -4.13
CA SER A 11 29.84 33.02 -4.28
C SER A 11 28.63 32.85 -3.40
N ALA A 12 28.50 33.70 -2.38
CA ALA A 12 27.33 33.80 -1.53
C ALA A 12 26.22 34.58 -2.26
N LEU A 13 25.11 33.89 -2.56
CA LEU A 13 23.87 34.53 -3.03
C LEU A 13 23.03 34.88 -1.82
N VAL A 14 22.87 36.19 -1.55
CA VAL A 14 21.91 36.71 -0.58
C VAL A 14 20.55 36.77 -1.25
N ALA A 15 19.61 35.94 -0.79
CA ALA A 15 18.20 35.99 -1.23
C ALA A 15 17.42 36.98 -0.36
N LEU A 16 16.95 38.08 -0.96
CA LEU A 16 15.97 38.99 -0.37
C LEU A 16 14.59 38.32 -0.39
N PHE A 17 13.98 38.15 0.78
CA PHE A 17 12.57 37.79 0.89
C PHE A 17 11.71 39.07 0.84
N PRO A 18 10.67 39.14 -0.01
CA PRO A 18 9.66 40.21 0.10
C PRO A 18 8.66 39.84 1.19
N ALA A 19 8.47 40.74 2.13
CA ALA A 19 7.40 40.69 3.11
C ALA A 19 6.04 40.89 2.40
N VAL A 20 5.14 39.91 2.50
CA VAL A 20 3.76 40.04 2.06
C VAL A 20 2.96 40.68 3.19
N ALA A 21 2.61 41.95 3.02
CA ALA A 21 1.70 42.69 3.90
C ALA A 21 0.29 42.12 3.80
N GLY A 22 -0.31 41.77 4.93
CA GLY A 22 -1.69 41.35 5.04
C GLY A 22 -2.65 42.51 4.71
N CYS A 23 -3.59 42.25 3.81
CA CYS A 23 -4.75 43.10 3.60
C CYS A 23 -5.84 42.74 4.59
N SER A 24 -6.05 43.61 5.57
CA SER A 24 -7.31 43.70 6.28
C SER A 24 -8.28 44.46 5.41
N ASP A 25 -9.35 43.84 4.97
CA ASP A 25 -10.43 44.53 4.28
C ASP A 25 -11.66 44.53 5.18
N SER A 26 -12.03 45.75 5.58
CA SER A 26 -13.23 46.04 6.38
C SER A 26 -14.34 46.38 5.41
N GLY A 27 -15.43 45.64 5.47
CA GLY A 27 -16.78 46.13 5.20
C GLY A 27 -17.19 46.36 3.77
N ASP A 28 -18.07 45.45 3.28
CA ASP A 28 -19.31 45.90 2.67
C ASP A 28 -20.32 44.73 2.62
N ASN A 29 -21.47 44.99 3.24
CA ASN A 29 -22.65 44.13 3.24
C ASN A 29 -23.20 44.02 1.80
N LYS A 30 -23.13 42.83 1.20
CA LYS A 30 -23.96 42.46 0.06
C LYS A 30 -24.67 41.14 0.35
N PRO A 31 -26.01 41.08 0.34
CA PRO A 31 -26.73 39.85 0.63
C PRO A 31 -26.70 38.95 -0.61
N GLY A 32 -26.40 37.67 -0.39
CA GLY A 32 -26.83 36.61 -1.28
C GLY A 32 -25.80 36.02 -2.22
N ALA A 33 -24.92 35.19 -1.68
CA ALA A 33 -24.51 33.96 -2.37
C ALA A 33 -24.45 32.88 -1.30
N THR A 34 -25.52 32.13 -1.17
CA THR A 34 -25.53 30.90 -0.40
C THR A 34 -24.60 29.95 -1.12
N ILE A 35 -23.37 29.84 -0.65
CA ILE A 35 -22.48 28.75 -1.02
C ILE A 35 -23.18 27.50 -0.48
N PRO A 36 -23.52 26.50 -1.30
CA PRO A 36 -24.02 25.25 -0.78
C PRO A 36 -22.94 24.71 0.15
N SER A 37 -23.20 24.66 1.44
CA SER A 37 -22.40 23.91 2.37
C SER A 37 -22.46 22.47 1.88
N THR A 38 -21.40 22.00 1.25
CA THR A 38 -21.19 20.57 1.03
C THR A 38 -21.29 19.95 2.41
N PRO A 39 -22.20 19.00 2.67
CA PRO A 39 -22.26 18.35 3.96
C PRO A 39 -20.90 17.69 4.18
N ALA A 40 -20.12 18.24 5.11
CA ALA A 40 -19.03 17.53 5.73
C ALA A 40 -19.67 16.33 6.44
N ASN A 41 -19.18 15.12 6.12
CA ASN A 41 -19.59 13.82 6.61
C ASN A 41 -20.69 13.11 5.77
N ALA A 42 -20.39 12.75 4.53
CA ALA A 42 -20.72 11.42 4.12
C ALA A 42 -19.70 10.51 4.81
N GLU A 43 -20.01 9.97 6.00
CA GLU A 43 -19.26 8.85 6.55
C GLU A 43 -19.26 7.77 5.47
N GLY A 44 -18.08 7.44 4.93
CA GLY A 44 -17.95 6.41 3.92
C GLY A 44 -18.54 5.11 4.46
N ARG A 45 -19.21 4.34 3.61
CA ARG A 45 -19.74 3.03 3.98
C ARG A 45 -18.54 2.09 4.12
N HIS A 46 -18.15 1.84 5.37
CA HIS A 46 -17.09 0.90 5.66
C HIS A 46 -17.56 -0.54 5.47
N GLY A 47 -16.64 -1.39 5.05
CA GLY A 47 -16.80 -2.84 5.02
C GLY A 47 -16.72 -3.46 6.43
N PRO A 48 -16.59 -4.80 6.51
CA PRO A 48 -16.45 -5.51 7.78
C PRO A 48 -15.15 -5.10 8.49
N PHE A 49 -15.10 -5.33 9.79
CA PHE A 49 -13.87 -5.15 10.57
C PHE A 49 -12.93 -6.34 10.32
N PHE A 50 -11.68 -6.05 9.98
CA PHE A 50 -10.64 -7.05 9.89
C PHE A 50 -9.79 -7.05 11.17
N PRO A 51 -9.65 -8.21 11.85
CA PRO A 51 -8.74 -8.33 12.98
C PRO A 51 -7.29 -8.04 12.55
N GLN A 52 -6.41 -7.84 13.53
CA GLN A 52 -4.99 -7.61 13.27
C GLN A 52 -4.42 -8.66 12.32
N CYS A 53 -3.64 -8.24 11.32
CA CYS A 53 -3.11 -9.08 10.24
C CYS A 53 -4.19 -9.80 9.42
N GLY A 54 -5.39 -9.22 9.29
CA GLY A 54 -6.53 -9.89 8.65
C GLY A 54 -7.01 -11.13 9.38
N GLY A 55 -6.71 -11.27 10.67
CA GLY A 55 -7.02 -12.46 11.46
C GLY A 55 -6.16 -13.69 11.13
N VAL A 56 -5.09 -13.53 10.37
CA VAL A 56 -4.16 -14.59 9.99
C VAL A 56 -2.97 -14.62 10.95
N SER A 57 -2.60 -15.82 11.41
CA SER A 57 -1.48 -15.99 12.35
C SER A 57 -0.12 -16.02 11.65
N ASP A 58 0.94 -15.65 12.37
CA ASP A 58 2.31 -15.77 11.89
C ASP A 58 2.67 -17.22 11.49
N GLN A 59 2.12 -18.20 12.20
CA GLN A 59 2.28 -19.62 11.90
C GLN A 59 1.65 -19.95 10.53
N THR A 60 0.44 -19.50 10.27
CA THR A 60 -0.25 -19.73 8.98
C THR A 60 0.54 -19.15 7.80
N VAL A 61 1.07 -17.93 7.95
CA VAL A 61 1.92 -17.32 6.91
C VAL A 61 3.17 -18.18 6.67
N THR A 62 3.82 -18.64 7.74
CA THR A 62 5.01 -19.51 7.63
C THR A 62 4.69 -20.84 6.94
N GLU A 63 3.59 -21.49 7.30
CA GLU A 63 3.18 -22.78 6.74
C GLU A 63 2.84 -22.67 5.25
N LEU A 64 2.08 -21.65 4.84
CA LEU A 64 1.68 -21.45 3.44
C LEU A 64 2.88 -21.06 2.57
N THR A 65 3.72 -20.17 3.06
CA THR A 65 4.89 -19.67 2.30
C THR A 65 6.05 -20.65 2.29
N ARG A 66 6.13 -21.57 3.28
CA ARG A 66 7.26 -22.50 3.52
C ARG A 66 8.59 -21.78 3.76
N VAL A 67 8.55 -20.51 4.14
CA VAL A 67 9.74 -19.72 4.47
C VAL A 67 10.05 -19.85 5.95
N THR A 68 11.24 -20.35 6.27
CA THR A 68 11.71 -20.44 7.64
C THR A 68 12.31 -19.12 8.13
N GLY A 69 12.21 -18.85 9.43
CA GLY A 69 12.78 -17.63 10.02
C GLY A 69 12.03 -16.36 9.67
N LEU A 70 10.74 -16.45 9.32
CA LEU A 70 9.88 -15.28 9.15
C LEU A 70 9.71 -14.54 10.48
N VAL A 71 9.87 -13.23 10.42
CA VAL A 71 9.63 -12.31 11.53
C VAL A 71 8.55 -11.32 11.11
N ASN A 72 7.52 -11.18 11.94
CA ASN A 72 6.53 -10.12 11.76
C ASN A 72 7.16 -8.80 12.21
N THR A 73 7.66 -8.02 11.25
CA THR A 73 8.44 -6.79 11.47
C THR A 73 7.59 -5.55 11.62
N ALA A 74 6.34 -5.60 11.19
CA ALA A 74 5.36 -4.53 11.39
C ALA A 74 3.99 -5.15 11.68
N LYS A 75 3.40 -4.80 12.81
CA LYS A 75 2.13 -5.33 13.29
C LYS A 75 1.30 -4.22 13.91
N ASN A 76 0.29 -3.76 13.17
CA ASN A 76 -0.60 -2.70 13.62
C ASN A 76 -2.05 -2.96 13.16
N SER A 77 -2.96 -2.03 13.45
CA SER A 77 -4.39 -2.20 13.17
C SER A 77 -4.76 -2.17 11.68
N VAL A 78 -3.87 -1.67 10.82
CA VAL A 78 -4.12 -1.51 9.38
C VAL A 78 -3.18 -2.32 8.50
N GLY A 79 -2.21 -3.02 9.09
CA GLY A 79 -1.31 -3.85 8.31
C GLY A 79 -0.33 -4.66 9.12
N CYS A 80 0.21 -5.67 8.47
CA CYS A 80 1.26 -6.54 8.98
C CYS A 80 2.26 -6.85 7.88
N GLN A 81 3.53 -7.05 8.27
CA GLN A 81 4.61 -7.35 7.35
C GLN A 81 5.50 -8.45 7.91
N TRP A 82 5.81 -9.44 7.10
CA TRP A 82 6.72 -10.53 7.46
C TRP A 82 7.91 -10.54 6.52
N LEU A 83 9.10 -10.58 7.11
CA LEU A 83 10.37 -10.66 6.40
C LEU A 83 11.18 -11.86 6.88
N ALA A 84 11.89 -12.54 5.99
CA ALA A 84 12.81 -13.61 6.38
C ALA A 84 14.06 -12.99 6.99
N GLY A 85 14.38 -13.40 8.23
CA GLY A 85 15.50 -12.84 9.00
C GLY A 85 15.42 -11.33 9.23
N GLY A 86 14.24 -10.71 9.04
CA GLY A 86 14.05 -9.28 9.17
C GLY A 86 14.61 -8.43 8.02
N GLY A 87 15.09 -9.06 6.93
CA GLY A 87 15.74 -8.36 5.81
C GLY A 87 14.77 -8.00 4.67
N ILE A 88 14.92 -6.78 4.12
CA ILE A 88 14.06 -6.26 3.04
C ILE A 88 14.41 -6.81 1.64
N LEU A 89 15.55 -7.46 1.48
CA LEU A 89 15.98 -8.06 0.21
C LEU A 89 15.55 -9.54 0.08
N GLY A 90 14.97 -10.10 1.14
CA GLY A 90 14.47 -11.47 1.18
C GLY A 90 13.01 -11.58 0.76
N PRO A 91 12.41 -12.77 0.97
CA PRO A 91 10.97 -12.96 0.82
C PRO A 91 10.20 -11.98 1.70
N HIS A 92 9.12 -11.44 1.15
CA HIS A 92 8.33 -10.40 1.76
C HIS A 92 6.85 -10.71 1.62
N PHE A 93 6.14 -10.68 2.72
CA PHE A 93 4.70 -10.92 2.77
C PHE A 93 4.03 -9.82 3.56
N SER A 94 2.89 -9.34 3.09
CA SER A 94 2.17 -8.28 3.80
C SER A 94 0.67 -8.40 3.66
N PHE A 95 -0.01 -7.97 4.72
CA PHE A 95 -1.44 -7.68 4.76
C PHE A 95 -1.61 -6.17 4.95
N SER A 96 -2.50 -5.57 4.19
CA SER A 96 -2.88 -4.16 4.32
C SER A 96 -4.40 -4.01 4.31
N TRP A 97 -4.92 -3.15 5.17
CA TRP A 97 -6.32 -2.77 5.21
C TRP A 97 -6.47 -1.28 4.98
N TYR A 98 -7.02 -0.92 3.84
CA TYR A 98 -7.20 0.46 3.41
C TYR A 98 -8.64 0.88 3.69
N ARG A 99 -8.81 1.84 4.60
CA ARG A 99 -10.12 2.37 4.98
C ARG A 99 -10.41 3.67 4.26
N GLY A 100 -11.60 3.75 3.65
CA GLY A 100 -12.02 4.93 2.90
C GLY A 100 -11.12 5.23 1.69
N SER A 101 -10.48 4.21 1.13
CA SER A 101 -9.57 4.34 0.00
C SER A 101 -10.09 3.59 -1.22
N PRO A 102 -10.11 4.23 -2.40
CA PRO A 102 -10.62 3.58 -3.60
C PRO A 102 -9.64 2.51 -4.13
N ILE A 103 -10.07 1.25 -4.18
CA ILE A 103 -9.29 0.13 -4.73
C ILE A 103 -8.83 0.37 -6.17
N GLY A 104 -9.59 1.15 -6.95
CA GLY A 104 -9.22 1.48 -8.33
C GLY A 104 -7.93 2.29 -8.46
N ARG A 105 -7.52 3.02 -7.41
CA ARG A 105 -6.22 3.71 -7.39
C ARG A 105 -5.09 2.71 -7.25
N GLU A 106 -5.23 1.75 -6.34
CA GLU A 106 -4.26 0.69 -6.13
C GLU A 106 -4.10 -0.15 -7.39
N ARG A 107 -5.21 -0.64 -7.94
CA ARG A 107 -5.20 -1.37 -9.21
C ARG A 107 -4.43 -0.64 -10.32
N LYS A 108 -4.63 0.67 -10.49
CA LYS A 108 -3.89 1.46 -11.49
C LYS A 108 -2.40 1.56 -11.21
N THR A 109 -2.01 1.59 -9.94
CA THR A 109 -0.59 1.54 -9.55
C THR A 109 0.02 0.21 -9.97
N GLU A 110 -0.68 -0.89 -9.75
CA GLU A 110 -0.24 -2.21 -10.15
C GLU A 110 -0.17 -2.37 -11.68
N GLU A 111 -1.12 -1.83 -12.43
CA GLU A 111 -1.10 -1.82 -13.90
C GLU A 111 0.14 -1.14 -14.50
N LEU A 112 0.79 -0.24 -13.76
CA LEU A 112 2.01 0.44 -14.20
C LEU A 112 3.30 -0.36 -13.94
N SER A 113 3.27 -1.32 -13.03
CA SER A 113 4.48 -1.96 -12.50
C SER A 113 4.46 -3.49 -12.53
N ARG A 114 3.31 -4.12 -12.75
CA ARG A 114 3.16 -5.58 -12.78
C ARG A 114 3.09 -6.12 -14.21
N ALA A 115 3.41 -7.41 -14.35
CA ALA A 115 3.35 -8.10 -15.64
C ALA A 115 1.90 -8.31 -16.10
N SER A 116 0.97 -8.54 -15.17
CA SER A 116 -0.46 -8.60 -15.45
C SER A 116 -1.29 -8.14 -14.26
N VAL A 117 -2.46 -7.56 -14.53
CA VAL A 117 -3.49 -7.23 -13.55
C VAL A 117 -4.84 -7.65 -14.12
N GLU A 118 -5.56 -8.49 -13.40
CA GLU A 118 -6.83 -9.06 -13.84
C GLU A 118 -7.90 -8.88 -12.76
N ASP A 119 -9.16 -8.96 -13.17
CA ASP A 119 -10.28 -8.99 -12.23
C ASP A 119 -10.34 -10.35 -11.53
N ILE A 120 -10.69 -10.34 -10.25
CA ILE A 120 -10.90 -11.54 -9.46
C ILE A 120 -12.17 -11.41 -8.61
N ASN A 121 -12.78 -12.54 -8.29
CA ASN A 121 -13.82 -12.64 -7.27
C ASN A 121 -13.43 -13.74 -6.27
N ILE A 122 -13.42 -13.40 -4.99
CA ILE A 122 -13.17 -14.34 -3.90
C ILE A 122 -14.35 -14.27 -2.94
N ASP A 123 -15.04 -15.40 -2.78
CA ASP A 123 -16.18 -15.57 -1.87
C ASP A 123 -17.27 -14.50 -2.06
N GLY A 124 -17.53 -14.11 -3.32
CA GLY A 124 -18.53 -13.12 -3.69
C GLY A 124 -18.06 -11.67 -3.66
N HIS A 125 -16.81 -11.42 -3.28
CA HIS A 125 -16.22 -10.08 -3.25
C HIS A 125 -15.31 -9.85 -4.45
N SER A 126 -15.51 -8.73 -5.14
CA SER A 126 -14.75 -8.36 -6.33
C SER A 126 -13.46 -7.64 -5.97
N GLY A 127 -12.46 -7.77 -6.83
CA GLY A 127 -11.18 -7.10 -6.67
C GLY A 127 -10.27 -7.34 -7.86
N PHE A 128 -8.97 -7.28 -7.61
CA PHE A 128 -7.93 -7.55 -8.61
C PHE A 128 -6.90 -8.56 -8.10
N ILE A 129 -6.25 -9.21 -9.05
CA ILE A 129 -5.04 -10.00 -8.84
C ILE A 129 -3.94 -9.43 -9.75
N ALA A 130 -2.78 -9.16 -9.19
CA ALA A 130 -1.63 -8.60 -9.89
C ALA A 130 -0.43 -9.54 -9.78
N ILE A 131 0.28 -9.77 -10.89
CA ILE A 131 1.42 -10.68 -10.96
C ILE A 131 2.67 -9.91 -11.33
N GLY A 132 3.70 -10.00 -10.48
CA GLY A 132 5.03 -9.51 -10.75
C GLY A 132 5.93 -10.63 -11.26
N ASN A 133 6.63 -10.36 -12.35
CA ASN A 133 7.55 -11.30 -13.00
C ASN A 133 8.98 -10.79 -12.93
N GLU A 134 9.87 -11.64 -12.43
CA GLU A 134 11.31 -11.38 -12.41
C GLU A 134 12.01 -12.31 -13.41
N PRO A 135 12.94 -11.81 -14.26
CA PRO A 135 13.56 -12.61 -15.31
C PRO A 135 14.23 -13.90 -14.82
N SER A 136 14.81 -13.90 -13.62
CA SER A 136 15.48 -15.06 -13.03
C SER A 136 14.55 -15.99 -12.25
N LEU A 137 13.40 -15.47 -11.79
CA LEU A 137 12.49 -16.17 -10.90
C LEU A 137 11.17 -16.56 -11.59
N GLY A 138 10.76 -15.83 -12.63
CA GLY A 138 9.42 -15.94 -13.20
C GLY A 138 8.40 -15.19 -12.32
N ASP A 139 7.18 -15.71 -12.23
CA ASP A 139 6.09 -15.12 -11.44
C ASP A 139 6.36 -15.30 -9.94
N SER A 140 7.11 -14.39 -9.36
CA SER A 140 7.60 -14.46 -7.98
C SER A 140 6.83 -13.56 -7.01
N LEU A 141 5.99 -12.69 -7.53
CA LEU A 141 5.13 -11.77 -6.77
C LEU A 141 3.67 -11.96 -7.18
N CYS A 142 2.78 -11.99 -6.21
CA CYS A 142 1.35 -11.90 -6.43
C CYS A 142 0.68 -11.04 -5.38
N GLU A 143 -0.19 -10.15 -5.82
CA GLU A 143 -0.99 -9.28 -4.98
C GLU A 143 -2.47 -9.52 -5.27
N VAL A 144 -3.26 -9.60 -4.21
CA VAL A 144 -4.71 -9.77 -4.27
C VAL A 144 -5.36 -8.67 -3.45
N GLY A 145 -6.03 -7.75 -4.13
CA GLY A 145 -6.83 -6.69 -3.53
C GLY A 145 -8.31 -7.00 -3.63
N ILE A 146 -9.05 -6.94 -2.53
CA ILE A 146 -10.50 -7.23 -2.49
C ILE A 146 -11.25 -6.08 -1.84
N GLN A 147 -12.31 -5.60 -2.53
CA GLN A 147 -13.11 -4.45 -2.11
C GLN A 147 -14.24 -4.84 -1.16
N PHE A 148 -14.47 -4.00 -0.15
CA PHE A 148 -15.57 -4.06 0.79
C PHE A 148 -16.16 -2.66 0.99
N SER A 149 -17.19 -2.32 0.23
CA SER A 149 -17.78 -0.97 0.21
C SER A 149 -16.70 0.08 -0.14
N ASP A 150 -16.42 1.02 0.75
CA ASP A 150 -15.40 2.06 0.56
C ASP A 150 -14.01 1.67 1.12
N ASP A 151 -13.88 0.44 1.63
CA ASP A 151 -12.62 -0.12 2.12
C ASP A 151 -12.13 -1.22 1.18
N PHE A 152 -10.85 -1.57 1.27
CA PHE A 152 -10.33 -2.80 0.67
C PHE A 152 -9.20 -3.40 1.51
N ILE A 153 -8.99 -4.70 1.35
CA ILE A 153 -7.81 -5.40 1.89
C ILE A 153 -6.91 -5.83 0.74
N GLU A 154 -5.63 -5.98 1.05
CA GLU A 154 -4.64 -6.50 0.11
C GLU A 154 -3.67 -7.45 0.80
N TRP A 155 -3.43 -8.59 0.17
CA TRP A 155 -2.33 -9.48 0.47
C TRP A 155 -1.29 -9.42 -0.63
N SER A 156 -0.04 -9.16 -0.27
CA SER A 156 1.12 -9.22 -1.16
C SER A 156 2.04 -10.36 -0.75
N VAL A 157 2.40 -11.20 -1.71
CA VAL A 157 3.24 -12.40 -1.53
C VAL A 157 4.40 -12.32 -2.51
N SER A 158 5.61 -12.10 -2.02
CA SER A 158 6.82 -11.94 -2.83
C SER A 158 7.93 -12.89 -2.38
N PHE A 159 8.49 -13.61 -3.34
CA PHE A 159 9.65 -14.49 -3.12
C PHE A 159 10.88 -13.95 -3.84
N SER A 160 12.05 -14.12 -3.23
CA SER A 160 13.34 -13.63 -3.73
C SER A 160 14.28 -14.71 -4.22
N GLN A 161 13.94 -16.00 -4.02
CA GLN A 161 14.75 -17.14 -4.48
C GLN A 161 13.92 -18.41 -4.62
N LYS A 162 14.27 -19.24 -5.59
CA LYS A 162 13.69 -20.58 -5.80
C LYS A 162 14.31 -21.62 -4.86
N PRO A 163 13.59 -22.71 -4.53
CA PRO A 163 12.21 -22.98 -4.93
C PRO A 163 11.20 -22.28 -4.02
N PHE A 164 10.03 -21.92 -4.57
CA PHE A 164 8.92 -21.35 -3.82
C PHE A 164 7.58 -21.91 -4.31
N PRO A 165 6.53 -21.95 -3.44
CA PRO A 165 5.17 -22.27 -3.85
C PRO A 165 4.60 -21.20 -4.78
N LEU A 166 3.49 -21.49 -5.47
CA LEU A 166 2.84 -20.52 -6.36
C LEU A 166 2.35 -19.29 -5.55
N PRO A 167 2.88 -18.08 -5.79
CA PRO A 167 2.56 -16.91 -4.99
C PRO A 167 1.07 -16.56 -4.99
N CYS A 168 0.40 -16.71 -6.14
CA CYS A 168 -1.01 -16.40 -6.27
C CYS A 168 -1.93 -17.37 -5.52
N ASP A 169 -1.56 -18.62 -5.39
CA ASP A 169 -2.34 -19.59 -4.61
C ASP A 169 -2.28 -19.23 -3.11
N ILE A 170 -1.11 -18.79 -2.65
CA ILE A 170 -0.93 -18.33 -1.27
C ILE A 170 -1.70 -17.04 -1.04
N ALA A 171 -1.55 -16.04 -1.91
CA ALA A 171 -2.24 -14.75 -1.76
C ALA A 171 -3.76 -14.91 -1.73
N LYS A 172 -4.32 -15.76 -2.60
CA LYS A 172 -5.75 -16.10 -2.59
C LYS A 172 -6.18 -16.79 -1.30
N GLU A 173 -5.38 -17.73 -0.81
CA GLU A 173 -5.71 -18.48 0.43
C GLU A 173 -5.68 -17.55 1.64
N LEU A 174 -4.64 -16.71 1.78
CA LEU A 174 -4.55 -15.72 2.84
C LEU A 174 -5.72 -14.73 2.80
N THR A 175 -6.13 -14.33 1.59
CA THR A 175 -7.30 -13.46 1.40
C THR A 175 -8.59 -14.14 1.85
N ARG A 176 -8.83 -15.43 1.50
CA ARG A 176 -10.00 -16.19 1.96
C ARG A 176 -10.05 -16.28 3.48
N GLN A 177 -8.91 -16.55 4.11
CA GLN A 177 -8.83 -16.61 5.57
C GLN A 177 -9.13 -15.25 6.21
N SER A 178 -8.65 -14.16 5.63
CA SER A 178 -8.98 -12.82 6.13
C SER A 178 -10.47 -12.52 5.99
N ILE A 179 -11.09 -12.89 4.88
CA ILE A 179 -12.55 -12.75 4.69
C ILE A 179 -13.30 -13.57 5.72
N ALA A 180 -12.94 -14.83 5.92
CA ALA A 180 -13.58 -15.71 6.90
C ALA A 180 -13.43 -15.23 8.35
N ASN A 181 -12.36 -14.53 8.69
CA ASN A 181 -12.06 -13.99 10.01
C ASN A 181 -12.63 -12.57 10.23
N SER A 182 -13.20 -11.93 9.20
CA SER A 182 -13.80 -10.60 9.31
C SER A 182 -15.09 -10.62 10.16
N LYS A 183 -15.44 -9.44 10.74
CA LYS A 183 -16.59 -9.30 11.67
C LYS A 183 -17.53 -8.19 11.24
#